data_09add732bcf507bdb6d42ed7d16d6354
#
_entry.id   09add732bcf507bdb6d42ed7d16d6354
#
_cell.length_a   1.000
_cell.length_b   1.000
_cell.length_c   1.000
_cell.angle_alpha   90.00
_cell.angle_beta   90.00
_cell.angle_gamma   90.00
#
_symmetry.space_group_name_H-M   'P 1'
#
loop_
_entity.id
_entity.type
_entity.pdbx_description
1 polymer ?
#
loop_
_entity_poly.entity_id
_entity_poly.type
_entity_poly.pdbx_seq_one_letter_code
_entity_poly.pdbx_strand_id
1 'polypeptide(L)' 'KWGIGQPLPKGVVYYPVPSTVVIKLGVPPAGYKYVRVAADILLIAIGTRMVVDAIEDLARL' A
#
# COMPACT_ATOMS: atom_id res chain seq x y z
N LYS A 1 -10.16 8.93 -0.69
CA LYS A 1 -10.07 8.33 0.64
C LYS A 1 -8.64 8.33 1.17
N TRP A 2 -7.68 7.86 0.38
CA TRP A 2 -6.27 7.95 0.74
C TRP A 2 -5.65 9.13 0.02
N GLY A 3 -4.88 9.92 0.75
CA GLY A 3 -4.23 11.09 0.16
C GLY A 3 -2.99 10.69 -0.63
N ILE A 4 -3.12 10.55 -1.94
CA ILE A 4 -1.97 10.27 -2.80
C ILE A 4 -1.00 11.44 -2.70
N GLY A 5 0.26 11.16 -2.47
CA GLY A 5 1.27 12.18 -2.23
C GLY A 5 1.36 12.64 -0.78
N GLN A 6 0.54 12.07 0.10
CA GLN A 6 0.57 12.38 1.53
C GLN A 6 1.17 11.19 2.29
N PRO A 7 1.87 11.45 3.40
CA PRO A 7 2.37 10.34 4.23
C PRO A 7 1.21 9.60 4.87
N LEU A 8 1.44 8.31 5.12
CA LEU A 8 0.47 7.49 5.84
C LEU A 8 0.28 8.09 7.23
N PRO A 9 -0.96 8.35 7.67
CA PRO A 9 -1.18 8.99 8.98
C PRO A 9 -0.60 8.17 10.12
N LYS A 10 -0.12 8.84 11.14
CA LYS A 10 0.34 8.18 12.37
C LYS A 10 -0.82 7.45 13.02
N GLY A 11 -0.54 6.31 13.59
CA GLY A 11 -1.56 5.51 14.24
C GLY A 11 -2.30 4.56 13.31
N VAL A 12 -2.12 4.68 12.00
CA VAL A 12 -2.66 3.69 11.07
C VAL A 12 -1.86 2.42 11.18
N VAL A 13 -2.53 1.32 11.49
CA VAL A 13 -1.91 0.01 11.56
C VAL A 13 -1.97 -0.61 10.17
N TYR A 14 -0.81 -1.07 9.68
CA TYR A 14 -0.75 -1.72 8.38
C TYR A 14 -0.03 -3.04 8.49
N TYR A 15 -0.26 -3.91 7.52
CA TYR A 15 0.25 -5.27 7.51
C TYR A 15 0.92 -5.57 6.18
N PRO A 16 1.83 -6.55 6.15
CA PRO A 16 2.39 -7.01 4.88
C PRO A 16 1.31 -7.54 3.96
N VAL A 17 1.52 -7.38 2.66
CA VAL A 17 0.61 -7.90 1.64
C VAL A 17 1.05 -9.31 1.29
N PRO A 18 0.11 -10.28 1.18
CA PRO A 18 0.46 -11.64 0.79
C PRO A 18 1.14 -11.68 -0.58
N SER A 19 2.07 -12.62 -0.75
CA SER A 19 2.81 -12.74 -2.00
C SER A 19 1.90 -13.00 -3.20
N THR A 20 0.79 -13.71 -3.01
CA THR A 20 -0.16 -13.96 -4.08
C THR A 20 -0.77 -12.67 -4.64
N VAL A 21 -0.96 -11.68 -3.78
CA VAL A 21 -1.48 -10.37 -4.18
C VAL A 21 -0.40 -9.56 -4.87
N VAL A 22 0.83 -9.61 -4.35
CA VAL A 22 1.96 -8.92 -4.98
C VAL A 22 2.18 -9.43 -6.40
N ILE A 23 2.02 -10.73 -6.62
CA ILE A 23 2.15 -11.29 -7.97
C ILE A 23 1.10 -10.67 -8.91
N LYS A 24 -0.11 -10.48 -8.45
CA LYS A 24 -1.17 -9.87 -9.26
C LYS A 24 -0.91 -8.40 -9.55
N LEU A 25 -0.35 -7.68 -8.58
CA LEU A 25 -0.10 -6.24 -8.71
C LEU A 25 1.20 -5.93 -9.43
N GLY A 26 2.14 -6.86 -9.40
CA GLY A 26 3.49 -6.65 -9.91
C GLY A 26 4.44 -6.26 -8.79
N VAL A 27 5.74 -6.45 -9.04
CA VAL A 27 6.78 -6.14 -8.07
C VAL A 27 6.84 -4.62 -7.85
N PRO A 28 6.85 -4.15 -6.60
CA PRO A 28 6.94 -2.71 -6.35
C PRO A 28 8.28 -2.16 -6.82
N PRO A 29 8.32 -0.89 -7.26
CA PRO A 29 9.58 -0.26 -7.63
C PRO A 29 10.56 -0.21 -6.46
N ALA A 30 11.85 -0.10 -6.74
CA ALA A 30 12.85 0.04 -5.69
C ALA A 30 12.53 1.25 -4.83
N GLY A 31 12.60 1.08 -3.52
CA GLY A 31 12.30 2.14 -2.56
C GLY A 31 10.82 2.22 -2.16
N TYR A 32 9.99 1.30 -2.67
CA TYR A 32 8.56 1.27 -2.36
C TYR A 32 8.14 -0.11 -1.89
N LYS A 33 7.02 -0.17 -1.20
CA LYS A 33 6.45 -1.46 -0.77
C LYS A 33 4.93 -1.36 -0.72
N TYR A 34 4.28 -2.52 -0.86
CA TYR A 34 2.84 -2.61 -0.64
C TYR A 34 2.55 -2.88 0.82
N VAL A 35 1.51 -2.25 1.32
CA VAL A 35 1.00 -2.52 2.66
C VAL A 35 -0.52 -2.65 2.59
N ARG A 36 -1.09 -3.41 3.52
CA ARG A 36 -2.53 -3.57 3.64
C ARG A 36 -3.03 -2.76 4.83
N VAL A 37 -4.03 -1.94 4.60
CA VAL A 37 -4.74 -1.23 5.66
C VAL A 37 -6.21 -1.57 5.51
N ALA A 38 -6.74 -2.31 6.47
CA ALA A 38 -8.10 -2.84 6.39
C ALA A 38 -8.30 -3.64 5.09
N ALA A 39 -9.19 -3.24 4.21
CA ALA A 39 -9.46 -3.91 2.94
C ALA A 39 -8.72 -3.26 1.77
N ASP A 40 -7.87 -2.27 2.03
CA ASP A 40 -7.19 -1.53 0.97
C ASP A 40 -5.72 -1.91 0.90
N ILE A 41 -5.15 -1.81 -0.29
CA ILE A 41 -3.71 -2.00 -0.49
C ILE A 41 -3.12 -0.68 -0.96
N LEU A 42 -2.06 -0.27 -0.29
CA LEU A 42 -1.37 0.99 -0.60
C LEU A 42 0.04 0.69 -1.05
N LEU A 43 0.52 1.46 -2.01
CA LEU A 43 1.93 1.48 -2.37
C LEU A 43 2.54 2.71 -1.70
N ILE A 44 3.51 2.49 -0.82
CA ILE A 44 4.11 3.57 -0.04
C ILE A 44 5.62 3.59 -0.24
N ALA A 45 6.20 4.78 -0.10
CA ALA A 45 7.65 4.94 -0.09
C ALA A 45 8.21 4.45 1.24
N ILE A 46 9.28 3.65 1.17
CA ILE A 46 9.98 3.19 2.37
C ILE A 46 10.72 4.40 2.95
N GLY A 47 10.58 4.59 4.24
CA GLY A 47 11.19 5.72 4.93
C GLY A 47 10.20 6.85 5.16
N THR A 48 9.77 7.54 4.12
CA THR A 48 8.82 8.65 4.28
C THR A 48 7.40 8.19 4.49
N ARG A 49 7.08 6.95 4.10
CA ARG A 49 5.74 6.37 4.17
C ARG A 49 4.72 7.14 3.32
N MET A 50 5.19 7.86 2.31
CA MET A 50 4.30 8.58 1.42
C MET A 50 3.49 7.62 0.57
N VAL A 51 2.18 7.82 0.52
CA VAL A 51 1.29 7.02 -0.30
C VAL A 51 1.39 7.50 -1.74
N VAL A 52 1.79 6.61 -2.64
CA VAL A 52 1.93 6.96 -4.06
C VAL A 52 0.85 6.31 -4.91
N ASP A 53 0.20 5.27 -4.41
CA ASP A 53 -0.92 4.65 -5.11
C ASP A 53 -1.78 3.91 -4.08
N ALA A 54 -3.04 3.68 -4.43
CA ALA A 54 -3.97 2.99 -3.54
C ALA A 54 -4.96 2.15 -4.34
N ILE A 55 -5.18 0.92 -3.87
CA ILE A 55 -6.21 0.03 -4.39
C ILE A 55 -7.25 -0.12 -3.30
N GLU A 56 -8.38 0.53 -3.48
CA GLU A 56 -9.41 0.63 -2.47
C GLU A 56 -10.44 -0.47 -2.65
N ASP A 57 -10.22 -1.56 -2.14
CA ASP A 57 -11.10 -2.71 -2.12
C ASP A 57 -10.38 -3.95 -2.62
N LEU A 58 -9.73 -4.61 -1.67
CA LEU A 58 -8.98 -5.82 -1.93
C LEU A 58 -9.84 -6.90 -2.59
N ALA A 59 -11.13 -6.92 -2.31
CA ALA A 59 -12.02 -7.94 -2.84
C ALA A 59 -12.16 -7.88 -4.36
N ARG A 60 -11.73 -6.78 -4.97
CA ARG A 60 -11.77 -6.62 -6.42
C ARG A 60 -10.55 -7.20 -7.14
N LEU A 61 -9.58 -7.65 -6.42
CA LEU A 61 -8.35 -8.21 -7.01
C LEU A 61 -8.53 -9.65 -7.51
#